data_2599aed86a4c18ce614e39f183be533d
#
_entry.id   2599aed86a4c18ce614e39f183be533d
#
_cell.length_a   1.000
_cell.length_b   1.000
_cell.length_c   1.000
_cell.angle_alpha   90.00
_cell.angle_beta   90.00
_cell.angle_gamma   90.00
#
_symmetry.space_group_name_H-M   'P 1'
#
loop_
_entity.id
_entity.type
_entity.pdbx_description
1 polymer ?
#
loop_
_entity_poly.entity_id
_entity_poly.type
_entity_poly.pdbx_seq_one_letter_code
_entity_poly.pdbx_strand_id
1 'polypeptide(L)'
;MRKLLLMAVAVCCSAPTFAQTDVQPVVGGYEGDLYVNVGSADYVEDNDLRMYAKVFVNASEDATGKVDFSLPNFSFMGIKLGDIFLPTIGLNAQNGVYTFGENPEVRLTFNTQEIGTILADAKLDDAQTYVKGDSIVAYIPVKWVQSETQKMPIAVLFKGVRVNPYALSNYNFNDAMRWEQSRPWDSKNGYFDWTTLKDNDEYWGQSKWQMEEYITPDAWCVSHVMGMNGLGATVVGAPYSTNGDEDNPDYAVRLTNTPNPFMPTQVVPGYMTLGTSFASASVLDLNKADGGTFGGVAFTGKPDAIQFDYSRSHTQAGDTLYAAEVINSEEPATVVAYLWKGQYKQEAVPGETAYTDPSTVTMYGRERNILDIKTTTGGAATKSDDAACIAKVVKSITGNVEGKLETIVVPLDYGKYAGTDVQPDSLNIIFAASDYFGQRSKVGAGNALVVDNVKLLYYHAIKDASYNGNEFVFGEDKTADFSTEAYVPANLQFTKVGQGATVEQTYNAETGVLTITVKGQDVRFNPESVTVYTIQFDAVKTAVAGVKADAAAEVAPAVYGIDGRRLAAPVKGANIIGGKKVIK
;
A
#
# COMPACT_ATOMS: atom_id res chain seq x y z
N MET A 1 36.87 -68.56 22.72
CA MET A 1 36.17 -67.78 21.70
C MET A 1 35.71 -66.45 22.35
N ARG A 2 36.53 -65.44 22.16
CA ARG A 2 36.38 -64.13 22.80
C ARG A 2 35.62 -63.20 21.84
N LYS A 3 34.44 -62.65 22.25
CA LYS A 3 33.74 -61.61 21.57
C LYS A 3 34.40 -60.27 21.89
N LEU A 4 34.95 -59.61 20.89
CA LEU A 4 35.39 -58.22 20.98
C LEU A 4 34.17 -57.33 20.77
N LEU A 5 33.86 -56.51 21.76
CA LEU A 5 32.86 -55.45 21.70
C LEU A 5 33.56 -54.18 21.21
N LEU A 6 33.29 -53.76 20.00
CA LEU A 6 33.74 -52.45 19.48
C LEU A 6 32.72 -51.39 19.92
N MET A 7 33.14 -50.56 20.86
CA MET A 7 32.41 -49.30 21.18
C MET A 7 32.80 -48.25 20.15
N ALA A 8 31.90 -47.94 19.23
CA ALA A 8 32.03 -46.77 18.35
C ALA A 8 31.61 -45.53 19.15
N VAL A 9 32.56 -44.71 19.53
CA VAL A 9 32.30 -43.36 20.05
C VAL A 9 31.94 -42.49 18.85
N ALA A 10 30.65 -42.21 18.67
CA ALA A 10 30.18 -41.19 17.73
C ALA A 10 30.51 -39.81 18.32
N VAL A 11 31.59 -39.21 17.86
CA VAL A 11 31.86 -37.78 18.08
C VAL A 11 30.86 -37.03 17.20
N CYS A 12 29.77 -36.57 17.81
CA CYS A 12 28.91 -35.56 17.17
C CYS A 12 29.73 -34.28 17.08
N CYS A 13 30.33 -34.03 15.93
CA CYS A 13 30.73 -32.70 15.55
C CYS A 13 29.44 -31.88 15.36
N SER A 14 29.01 -31.21 16.42
CA SER A 14 28.07 -30.11 16.28
C SER A 14 28.81 -28.98 15.54
N ALA A 15 28.72 -28.99 14.21
CA ALA A 15 29.00 -27.78 13.46
C ALA A 15 28.05 -26.71 14.02
N PRO A 16 28.54 -25.51 14.36
CA PRO A 16 27.64 -24.42 14.72
C PRO A 16 26.77 -24.17 13.49
N THR A 17 25.50 -24.53 13.57
CA THR A 17 24.50 -24.01 12.67
C THR A 17 24.45 -22.53 12.95
N PHE A 18 25.12 -21.73 12.15
CA PHE A 18 24.90 -20.30 12.15
C PHE A 18 23.40 -20.12 11.85
N ALA A 19 22.69 -19.54 12.80
CA ALA A 19 21.29 -19.21 12.58
C ALA A 19 21.23 -18.31 11.33
N GLN A 20 20.56 -18.78 10.31
CA GLN A 20 20.38 -18.02 9.08
C GLN A 20 19.68 -16.71 9.42
N THR A 21 20.20 -15.58 8.94
CA THR A 21 19.58 -14.28 9.18
C THR A 21 18.20 -14.25 8.53
N ASP A 22 17.18 -13.93 9.32
CA ASP A 22 15.84 -13.72 8.81
C ASP A 22 15.84 -12.47 7.93
N VAL A 23 15.48 -12.62 6.66
CA VAL A 23 15.43 -11.52 5.68
C VAL A 23 14.12 -10.75 5.71
N GLN A 24 13.05 -11.31 6.28
CA GLN A 24 11.71 -10.72 6.29
C GLN A 24 11.65 -9.29 6.85
N PRO A 25 12.42 -8.93 7.89
CA PRO A 25 12.45 -7.57 8.40
C PRO A 25 12.93 -6.51 7.40
N VAL A 26 13.68 -6.88 6.37
CA VAL A 26 14.19 -5.93 5.36
C VAL A 26 13.48 -6.03 4.03
N VAL A 27 12.76 -7.12 3.77
CA VAL A 27 12.04 -7.32 2.50
C VAL A 27 10.90 -6.32 2.35
N GLY A 28 10.82 -5.69 1.18
CA GLY A 28 9.75 -4.75 0.82
C GLY A 28 10.21 -3.69 -0.16
N GLY A 29 9.26 -2.88 -0.60
CA GLY A 29 9.50 -1.65 -1.33
C GLY A 29 9.80 -0.51 -0.37
N TYR A 30 10.68 0.39 -0.78
CA TYR A 30 11.01 1.62 -0.08
C TYR A 30 10.92 2.77 -1.06
N GLU A 31 10.34 3.88 -0.64
CA GLU A 31 10.25 5.09 -1.44
C GLU A 31 10.90 6.28 -0.72
N GLY A 32 11.51 7.16 -1.48
CA GLY A 32 12.21 8.32 -0.90
C GLY A 32 13.15 9.02 -1.87
N ASP A 33 14.15 9.66 -1.31
CA ASP A 33 15.07 10.54 -2.01
C ASP A 33 16.28 9.79 -2.56
N LEU A 34 16.59 10.02 -3.81
CA LEU A 34 17.76 9.52 -4.51
C LEU A 34 18.63 10.71 -4.92
N TYR A 35 19.89 10.67 -4.56
CA TYR A 35 20.89 11.68 -4.92
C TYR A 35 21.95 11.03 -5.80
N VAL A 36 22.26 11.64 -6.94
CA VAL A 36 23.24 11.11 -7.90
C VAL A 36 24.34 12.13 -8.15
N ASN A 37 25.54 11.86 -7.67
CA ASN A 37 26.72 12.70 -7.86
C ASN A 37 27.68 12.08 -8.89
N VAL A 38 27.71 12.64 -10.08
CA VAL A 38 28.52 12.13 -11.20
C VAL A 38 29.89 12.76 -11.22
N GLY A 39 30.92 11.94 -11.47
CA GLY A 39 32.32 12.38 -11.49
C GLY A 39 32.94 12.44 -10.09
N SER A 40 32.23 12.07 -9.05
CA SER A 40 32.68 12.02 -7.67
C SER A 40 32.36 10.68 -7.01
N ALA A 41 33.14 10.30 -6.00
CA ALA A 41 32.84 9.21 -5.11
C ALA A 41 32.17 9.68 -3.81
N ASP A 42 31.97 10.99 -3.65
CA ASP A 42 31.40 11.58 -2.44
C ASP A 42 29.87 11.55 -2.50
N TYR A 43 29.26 11.01 -1.46
CA TYR A 43 27.81 11.01 -1.28
C TYR A 43 27.37 12.36 -0.70
N VAL A 44 26.57 13.09 -1.45
CA VAL A 44 26.06 14.41 -1.04
C VAL A 44 24.53 14.43 -1.09
N GLU A 45 23.94 15.10 -0.13
CA GLU A 45 22.52 15.40 -0.07
C GLU A 45 22.31 16.83 -0.57
N ASP A 46 22.37 17.01 -1.88
CA ASP A 46 22.15 18.27 -2.54
C ASP A 46 20.77 18.27 -3.21
N ASN A 47 19.97 19.27 -2.93
CA ASN A 47 18.62 19.37 -3.49
C ASN A 47 18.63 19.45 -5.02
N ASP A 48 19.67 20.02 -5.63
CA ASP A 48 19.83 20.07 -7.08
C ASP A 48 20.08 18.69 -7.71
N LEU A 49 20.51 17.71 -6.89
CA LEU A 49 20.76 16.32 -7.29
C LEU A 49 19.67 15.36 -6.80
N ARG A 50 18.66 15.89 -6.10
CA ARG A 50 17.58 15.09 -5.51
C ARG A 50 16.59 14.63 -6.58
N MET A 51 16.24 13.37 -6.53
CA MET A 51 15.17 12.75 -7.33
C MET A 51 14.33 11.86 -6.41
N TYR A 52 13.07 11.70 -6.72
CA TYR A 52 12.25 10.68 -6.07
C TYR A 52 12.51 9.32 -6.71
N ALA A 53 12.65 8.27 -5.90
CA ALA A 53 12.83 6.91 -6.39
C ALA A 53 12.14 5.87 -5.49
N LYS A 54 11.91 4.69 -6.07
CA LYS A 54 11.53 3.49 -5.34
C LYS A 54 12.62 2.44 -5.50
N VAL A 55 12.99 1.80 -4.40
CA VAL A 55 13.86 0.63 -4.40
C VAL A 55 13.12 -0.55 -3.81
N PHE A 56 13.52 -1.75 -4.19
CA PHE A 56 12.98 -2.98 -3.65
C PHE A 56 14.10 -3.84 -3.08
N VAL A 57 13.84 -4.39 -1.90
CA VAL A 57 14.66 -5.43 -1.29
C VAL A 57 13.80 -6.70 -1.26
N ASN A 58 14.17 -7.69 -2.04
CA ASN A 58 13.43 -8.95 -2.15
C ASN A 58 14.25 -10.08 -1.53
N ALA A 59 13.59 -11.12 -1.02
CA ALA A 59 14.30 -12.35 -0.69
C ALA A 59 14.88 -12.93 -1.98
N SER A 60 16.16 -13.30 -1.96
CA SER A 60 16.80 -13.86 -3.16
C SER A 60 16.27 -15.26 -3.44
N GLU A 61 15.88 -15.50 -4.69
CA GLU A 61 15.47 -16.83 -5.16
C GLU A 61 16.68 -17.76 -5.31
N ASP A 62 17.85 -17.18 -5.63
CA ASP A 62 19.09 -17.92 -5.89
C ASP A 62 19.85 -18.34 -4.63
N ALA A 63 19.61 -17.66 -3.50
CA ALA A 63 20.34 -17.92 -2.27
C ALA A 63 19.50 -17.67 -1.02
N THR A 64 19.15 -18.75 -0.32
CA THR A 64 18.38 -18.69 0.93
C THR A 64 19.10 -17.84 1.99
N GLY A 65 18.38 -16.90 2.62
CA GLY A 65 18.91 -15.99 3.65
C GLY A 65 19.68 -14.80 3.09
N LYS A 66 19.65 -14.62 1.78
CA LYS A 66 20.16 -13.42 1.10
C LYS A 66 19.01 -12.62 0.47
N VAL A 67 19.33 -11.41 0.06
CA VAL A 67 18.39 -10.50 -0.60
C VAL A 67 18.92 -10.02 -1.92
N ASP A 68 18.00 -9.61 -2.78
CA ASP A 68 18.27 -8.89 -4.01
C ASP A 68 17.83 -7.44 -3.84
N PHE A 69 18.65 -6.50 -4.27
CA PHE A 69 18.34 -5.08 -4.25
C PHE A 69 18.08 -4.61 -5.69
N SER A 70 16.99 -3.88 -5.90
CA SER A 70 16.68 -3.32 -7.21
C SER A 70 16.21 -1.87 -7.12
N LEU A 71 16.68 -1.06 -8.06
CA LEU A 71 16.21 0.30 -8.34
C LEU A 71 15.72 0.29 -9.79
N PRO A 72 14.42 0.11 -10.02
CA PRO A 72 13.86 0.03 -11.37
C PRO A 72 13.75 1.40 -12.02
N ASN A 73 13.75 1.40 -13.34
CA ASN A 73 13.53 2.58 -14.19
C ASN A 73 14.46 3.76 -13.86
N PHE A 74 15.69 3.47 -13.45
CA PHE A 74 16.65 4.51 -13.13
C PHE A 74 16.89 5.39 -14.35
N SER A 75 16.69 6.69 -14.16
CA SER A 75 16.98 7.71 -15.16
C SER A 75 17.90 8.78 -14.56
N PHE A 76 18.74 9.36 -15.38
CA PHE A 76 19.64 10.42 -14.96
C PHE A 76 19.78 11.47 -16.06
N MET A 77 19.62 12.75 -15.71
CA MET A 77 19.63 13.88 -16.64
C MET A 77 18.71 13.68 -17.86
N GLY A 78 17.54 13.10 -17.64
CA GLY A 78 16.56 12.80 -18.69
C GLY A 78 16.88 11.57 -19.55
N ILE A 79 18.02 10.90 -19.32
CA ILE A 79 18.39 9.66 -20.01
C ILE A 79 17.88 8.48 -19.22
N LYS A 80 17.02 7.66 -19.82
CA LYS A 80 16.55 6.42 -19.22
C LYS A 80 17.66 5.38 -19.32
N LEU A 81 18.22 5.00 -18.17
CA LEU A 81 19.27 3.99 -18.10
C LEU A 81 18.68 2.58 -17.96
N GLY A 82 17.63 2.42 -17.20
CA GLY A 82 17.01 1.11 -16.93
C GLY A 82 17.14 0.68 -15.48
N ASP A 83 17.14 -0.63 -15.24
CA ASP A 83 17.11 -1.16 -13.88
C ASP A 83 18.52 -1.39 -13.33
N ILE A 84 18.76 -0.95 -12.10
CA ILE A 84 19.92 -1.37 -11.30
C ILE A 84 19.48 -2.59 -10.49
N PHE A 85 20.08 -3.74 -10.76
CA PHE A 85 19.79 -4.98 -10.06
C PHE A 85 21.07 -5.56 -9.45
N LEU A 86 21.08 -5.71 -8.12
CA LEU A 86 22.21 -6.24 -7.34
C LEU A 86 21.73 -7.51 -6.61
N PRO A 87 22.10 -8.71 -7.08
CA PRO A 87 21.61 -9.97 -6.54
C PRO A 87 22.43 -10.52 -5.37
N THR A 88 21.84 -11.41 -4.62
CA THR A 88 22.48 -12.33 -3.67
C THR A 88 23.32 -11.68 -2.57
N ILE A 89 22.81 -10.58 -2.02
CA ILE A 89 23.46 -9.80 -0.96
C ILE A 89 23.20 -10.45 0.39
N GLY A 90 24.26 -10.68 1.17
CA GLY A 90 24.15 -11.17 2.55
C GLY A 90 23.66 -10.10 3.52
N LEU A 91 23.05 -10.50 4.61
CA LEU A 91 22.59 -9.61 5.67
C LEU A 91 23.25 -9.93 7.00
N ASN A 92 23.62 -8.87 7.74
CA ASN A 92 24.04 -8.97 9.14
C ASN A 92 23.04 -8.20 10.00
N ALA A 93 22.52 -8.84 11.04
CA ALA A 93 21.56 -8.24 11.96
C ALA A 93 22.22 -7.98 13.32
N GLN A 94 22.15 -6.74 13.80
CA GLN A 94 22.61 -6.37 15.13
C GLN A 94 21.72 -5.28 15.74
N ASN A 95 21.13 -5.54 16.89
CA ASN A 95 20.30 -4.58 17.64
C ASN A 95 19.17 -3.94 16.82
N GLY A 96 18.52 -4.72 15.93
CA GLY A 96 17.44 -4.23 15.06
C GLY A 96 17.90 -3.38 13.87
N VAL A 97 19.21 -3.31 13.64
CA VAL A 97 19.82 -2.73 12.42
C VAL A 97 20.31 -3.88 11.54
N TYR A 98 19.98 -3.83 10.28
CA TYR A 98 20.38 -4.79 9.25
C TYR A 98 21.36 -4.09 8.31
N THR A 99 22.57 -4.60 8.18
CA THR A 99 23.58 -4.14 7.23
C THR A 99 23.76 -5.15 6.12
N PHE A 100 24.19 -4.67 4.96
CA PHE A 100 24.33 -5.46 3.76
C PHE A 100 25.79 -5.89 3.60
N GLY A 101 26.06 -7.18 3.81
CA GLY A 101 27.40 -7.78 3.65
C GLY A 101 27.44 -8.77 2.50
N GLU A 102 28.62 -9.34 2.21
CA GLU A 102 28.80 -10.28 1.08
C GLU A 102 28.17 -9.77 -0.22
N ASN A 103 28.56 -8.59 -0.64
CA ASN A 103 27.93 -7.81 -1.67
C ASN A 103 28.83 -7.77 -2.92
N PRO A 104 28.56 -8.60 -3.94
CA PRO A 104 29.39 -8.68 -5.13
C PRO A 104 29.27 -7.42 -6.00
N GLU A 105 30.38 -6.97 -6.60
CA GLU A 105 30.33 -5.95 -7.63
C GLU A 105 29.71 -6.55 -8.92
N VAL A 106 28.67 -5.93 -9.45
CA VAL A 106 27.89 -6.41 -10.61
C VAL A 106 28.18 -5.50 -11.81
N ARG A 107 28.43 -6.12 -12.97
CA ARG A 107 28.49 -5.41 -14.25
C ARG A 107 27.09 -5.23 -14.79
N LEU A 108 26.65 -3.97 -14.86
CA LEU A 108 25.38 -3.54 -15.47
C LEU A 108 25.62 -3.12 -16.92
N THR A 109 24.65 -3.38 -17.77
CA THR A 109 24.65 -2.96 -19.17
C THR A 109 23.34 -2.24 -19.46
N PHE A 110 23.44 -0.95 -19.76
CA PHE A 110 22.31 -0.13 -20.11
C PHE A 110 22.34 0.18 -21.61
N ASN A 111 21.26 -0.13 -22.30
CA ASN A 111 21.11 0.17 -23.72
C ASN A 111 20.19 1.38 -23.88
N THR A 112 20.76 2.55 -24.11
CA THR A 112 20.03 3.82 -24.25
C THR A 112 19.88 4.19 -25.71
N GLN A 113 18.79 4.86 -26.04
CA GLN A 113 18.57 5.35 -27.42
C GLN A 113 19.41 6.61 -27.72
N GLU A 114 19.71 7.39 -26.67
CA GLU A 114 20.36 8.69 -26.80
C GLU A 114 21.88 8.59 -26.92
N ILE A 115 22.51 7.72 -26.13
CA ILE A 115 23.97 7.65 -26.03
C ILE A 115 24.54 6.24 -26.24
N GLY A 116 23.71 5.28 -26.66
CA GLY A 116 24.12 3.90 -26.93
C GLY A 116 24.30 3.06 -25.67
N THR A 117 25.22 2.09 -25.74
CA THR A 117 25.44 1.15 -24.63
C THR A 117 26.36 1.72 -23.58
N ILE A 118 25.90 1.76 -22.33
CA ILE A 118 26.66 2.15 -21.15
C ILE A 118 26.96 0.91 -20.32
N LEU A 119 28.22 0.76 -19.92
CA LEU A 119 28.64 -0.26 -18.95
C LEU A 119 28.95 0.40 -17.61
N ALA A 120 28.44 -0.17 -16.52
CA ALA A 120 28.72 0.31 -15.19
C ALA A 120 28.98 -0.86 -14.24
N ASP A 121 29.93 -0.71 -13.34
CA ASP A 121 30.13 -1.63 -12.22
C ASP A 121 29.47 -1.01 -10.98
N ALA A 122 28.60 -1.75 -10.32
CA ALA A 122 27.85 -1.29 -9.16
C ALA A 122 27.81 -2.33 -8.04
N LYS A 123 27.76 -1.87 -6.81
CA LYS A 123 27.49 -2.69 -5.62
C LYS A 123 26.84 -1.82 -4.55
N LEU A 124 26.36 -2.41 -3.44
CA LEU A 124 26.08 -1.61 -2.24
C LEU A 124 27.37 -1.38 -1.44
N ASP A 125 27.47 -0.25 -0.78
CA ASP A 125 28.51 -0.02 0.24
C ASP A 125 28.09 -0.77 1.52
N ASP A 126 28.78 -1.86 1.83
CA ASP A 126 28.50 -2.75 2.94
C ASP A 126 28.76 -2.13 4.32
N ALA A 127 29.61 -1.10 4.39
CA ALA A 127 29.91 -0.41 5.63
C ALA A 127 28.85 0.66 6.00
N GLN A 128 28.19 1.24 5.03
CA GLN A 128 27.30 2.40 5.21
C GLN A 128 25.82 2.10 4.93
N THR A 129 25.51 1.09 4.11
CA THR A 129 24.13 0.72 3.77
C THR A 129 23.46 -0.06 4.88
N TYR A 130 22.28 0.38 5.30
CA TYR A 130 21.54 -0.28 6.38
C TYR A 130 20.01 -0.09 6.26
N VAL A 131 19.29 -1.01 6.91
CA VAL A 131 17.87 -0.90 7.23
C VAL A 131 17.69 -0.85 8.74
N LYS A 132 16.91 0.10 9.24
CA LYS A 132 16.55 0.22 10.65
C LYS A 132 15.05 0.54 10.77
N GLY A 133 14.29 -0.40 11.35
CA GLY A 133 12.83 -0.29 11.34
C GLY A 133 12.30 -0.26 9.91
N ASP A 134 11.54 0.76 9.58
CA ASP A 134 11.01 0.96 8.23
C ASP A 134 11.84 1.92 7.36
N SER A 135 13.00 2.36 7.83
CA SER A 135 13.89 3.24 7.07
C SER A 135 15.06 2.48 6.45
N ILE A 136 15.40 2.82 5.22
CA ILE A 136 16.59 2.35 4.51
C ILE A 136 17.49 3.53 4.15
N VAL A 137 18.79 3.33 4.29
CA VAL A 137 19.81 4.21 3.71
C VAL A 137 20.72 3.32 2.85
N ALA A 138 20.75 3.56 1.56
CA ALA A 138 21.57 2.77 0.63
C ALA A 138 22.60 3.66 -0.06
N TYR A 139 23.86 3.31 0.13
CA TYR A 139 25.00 3.90 -0.55
C TYR A 139 25.43 2.95 -1.67
N ILE A 140 25.40 3.44 -2.92
CA ILE A 140 25.64 2.64 -4.11
C ILE A 140 26.78 3.27 -4.90
N PRO A 141 28.04 2.85 -4.68
CA PRO A 141 29.14 3.26 -5.52
C PRO A 141 29.00 2.62 -6.91
N VAL A 142 28.93 3.46 -7.91
CA VAL A 142 28.84 3.08 -9.32
C VAL A 142 30.10 3.56 -10.04
N LYS A 143 30.62 2.76 -10.95
CA LYS A 143 31.76 3.12 -11.80
C LYS A 143 31.32 3.00 -13.26
N TRP A 144 31.12 4.13 -13.91
CA TRP A 144 30.86 4.12 -15.35
C TRP A 144 32.13 3.71 -16.10
N VAL A 145 32.06 2.62 -16.83
CA VAL A 145 33.19 2.02 -17.56
C VAL A 145 33.28 2.66 -18.95
N GLN A 146 34.16 3.63 -19.10
CA GLN A 146 34.44 4.30 -20.38
C GLN A 146 35.43 3.48 -21.22
N SER A 147 36.34 2.75 -20.57
CA SER A 147 37.29 1.81 -21.16
C SER A 147 37.77 0.82 -20.08
N GLU A 148 38.58 -0.17 -20.44
CA GLU A 148 39.17 -1.10 -19.48
C GLU A 148 40.00 -0.42 -18.39
N THR A 149 40.61 0.74 -18.72
CA THR A 149 41.50 1.49 -17.80
C THR A 149 40.88 2.77 -17.26
N GLN A 150 39.75 3.21 -17.79
CA GLN A 150 39.11 4.46 -17.43
C GLN A 150 37.70 4.23 -16.93
N LYS A 151 37.49 4.46 -15.63
CA LYS A 151 36.21 4.38 -14.97
C LYS A 151 35.91 5.70 -14.27
N MET A 152 34.73 6.26 -14.52
CA MET A 152 34.26 7.47 -13.86
C MET A 152 33.44 7.10 -12.63
N PRO A 153 33.74 7.62 -11.44
CA PRO A 153 32.96 7.36 -10.24
C PRO A 153 31.61 8.08 -10.30
N ILE A 154 30.59 7.44 -9.77
CA ILE A 154 29.27 8.02 -9.53
C ILE A 154 28.84 7.55 -8.14
N ALA A 155 28.56 8.50 -7.26
CA ALA A 155 28.02 8.20 -5.95
C ALA A 155 26.49 8.32 -5.97
N VAL A 156 25.79 7.21 -5.68
CA VAL A 156 24.34 7.19 -5.59
C VAL A 156 23.94 6.93 -4.15
N LEU A 157 23.18 7.84 -3.55
CA LEU A 157 22.64 7.73 -2.20
C LEU A 157 21.13 7.68 -2.27
N PHE A 158 20.54 6.63 -1.71
CA PHE A 158 19.10 6.54 -1.52
C PHE A 158 18.75 6.56 -0.04
N LYS A 159 17.77 7.39 0.32
CA LYS A 159 17.17 7.44 1.64
C LYS A 159 15.67 7.30 1.51
N GLY A 160 15.13 6.24 2.08
CA GLY A 160 13.70 5.97 1.93
C GLY A 160 13.07 5.33 3.14
N VAL A 161 11.76 5.28 3.10
CA VAL A 161 10.92 4.58 4.08
C VAL A 161 10.16 3.46 3.38
N ARG A 162 9.86 2.42 4.14
CA ARG A 162 9.09 1.29 3.63
C ARG A 162 7.74 1.74 3.12
N VAL A 163 7.40 1.33 1.92
CA VAL A 163 6.08 1.60 1.34
C VAL A 163 5.01 0.95 2.21
N ASN A 164 4.06 1.76 2.65
CA ASN A 164 2.87 1.26 3.34
C ASN A 164 1.91 0.65 2.30
N PRO A 165 1.73 -0.69 2.26
CA PRO A 165 0.86 -1.34 1.29
C PRO A 165 -0.63 -1.06 1.53
N TYR A 166 -0.96 -0.38 2.62
CA TYR A 166 -2.32 0.00 3.01
C TYR A 166 -2.60 1.49 2.81
N ALA A 167 -1.66 2.26 2.26
CA ALA A 167 -1.82 3.67 1.97
C ALA A 167 -1.57 3.95 0.49
N LEU A 168 -2.04 5.11 0.03
CA LEU A 168 -1.77 5.59 -1.31
C LEU A 168 -0.43 6.29 -1.37
N SER A 169 0.28 6.11 -2.47
CA SER A 169 1.48 6.88 -2.77
C SER A 169 1.09 8.29 -3.19
N ASN A 170 1.87 9.29 -2.75
CA ASN A 170 1.62 10.71 -3.07
C ASN A 170 0.17 11.17 -2.78
N TYR A 171 -0.31 10.86 -1.61
CA TYR A 171 -1.71 11.06 -1.22
C TYR A 171 -2.05 12.52 -0.81
N ASN A 172 -1.05 13.29 -0.41
CA ASN A 172 -1.17 14.68 0.05
C ASN A 172 -0.57 15.70 -0.92
N PHE A 173 0.00 15.26 -2.02
CA PHE A 173 0.55 16.06 -3.11
C PHE A 173 1.59 17.13 -2.72
N ASN A 174 2.05 17.16 -1.47
CA ASN A 174 2.88 18.24 -0.92
C ASN A 174 4.36 18.18 -1.31
N ASP A 175 4.85 17.05 -1.81
CA ASP A 175 6.23 16.97 -2.28
C ASP A 175 6.33 17.50 -3.72
N ALA A 176 6.86 18.71 -3.87
CA ALA A 176 7.04 19.34 -5.20
C ALA A 176 7.89 18.48 -6.16
N MET A 177 8.80 17.66 -5.65
CA MET A 177 9.62 16.74 -6.46
C MET A 177 8.80 15.57 -7.02
N ARG A 178 7.59 15.38 -6.53
CA ARG A 178 6.64 14.38 -7.01
C ARG A 178 5.61 14.94 -7.99
N TRP A 179 5.84 16.15 -8.47
CA TRP A 179 5.11 16.73 -9.59
C TRP A 179 6.05 16.77 -10.77
N GLU A 180 5.84 15.87 -11.69
CA GLU A 180 6.73 15.71 -12.82
C GLU A 180 6.16 16.29 -14.10
N GLN A 181 7.03 16.82 -14.93
CA GLN A 181 6.72 17.03 -16.33
C GLN A 181 6.69 15.65 -16.99
N SER A 182 5.53 15.08 -17.10
CA SER A 182 5.33 13.81 -17.77
C SER A 182 4.46 13.98 -19.00
N ARG A 183 4.74 13.18 -19.98
CA ARG A 183 3.87 13.09 -21.16
C ARG A 183 2.72 12.14 -20.85
N PRO A 184 1.49 12.43 -21.27
CA PRO A 184 0.32 11.61 -20.91
C PRO A 184 0.45 10.13 -21.27
N TRP A 185 1.28 9.79 -22.21
CA TRP A 185 1.58 8.42 -22.63
C TRP A 185 2.99 7.99 -22.30
N ASP A 186 3.63 8.66 -21.38
CA ASP A 186 4.92 8.20 -20.90
C ASP A 186 4.76 6.81 -20.28
N SER A 187 5.64 5.89 -20.68
CA SER A 187 5.70 4.54 -20.14
C SER A 187 5.88 4.51 -18.61
N LYS A 188 6.33 5.59 -18.01
CA LYS A 188 6.41 5.78 -16.58
C LYS A 188 5.05 5.62 -15.90
N ASN A 189 4.00 6.13 -16.50
CA ASN A 189 2.65 5.95 -16.01
C ASN A 189 2.05 4.58 -16.34
N GLY A 190 2.82 3.72 -16.96
CA GLY A 190 2.57 2.30 -17.04
C GLY A 190 1.61 1.84 -18.13
N TYR A 191 1.23 2.68 -19.11
CA TYR A 191 0.15 2.24 -19.97
C TYR A 191 0.33 2.30 -21.46
N PHE A 192 0.75 3.41 -21.95
CA PHE A 192 0.98 3.55 -23.37
C PHE A 192 2.47 3.60 -23.62
N ASP A 193 3.03 2.46 -23.91
CA ASP A 193 4.32 2.41 -24.55
C ASP A 193 4.14 2.78 -26.01
N TRP A 194 4.43 4.02 -26.33
CA TRP A 194 4.32 4.53 -27.69
C TRP A 194 5.24 3.81 -28.69
N THR A 195 6.25 3.13 -28.18
CA THR A 195 7.07 2.29 -29.06
C THR A 195 6.30 1.09 -29.59
N THR A 196 5.36 0.57 -28.79
CA THR A 196 4.46 -0.51 -29.23
C THR A 196 3.24 -0.01 -29.98
N LEU A 197 2.92 1.28 -29.84
CA LEU A 197 1.77 1.90 -30.50
C LEU A 197 2.13 2.65 -31.78
N LYS A 198 3.40 2.69 -32.15
CA LYS A 198 3.88 3.44 -33.32
C LYS A 198 3.18 3.08 -34.62
N ASP A 199 2.74 1.85 -34.75
CA ASP A 199 2.06 1.35 -35.95
C ASP A 199 0.56 1.72 -35.94
N ASN A 200 0.07 2.32 -34.84
CA ASN A 200 -1.29 2.77 -34.63
C ASN A 200 -1.36 4.26 -34.34
N ASP A 201 -0.46 5.06 -34.87
CA ASP A 201 -0.41 6.51 -34.68
C ASP A 201 -1.73 7.21 -35.05
N GLU A 202 -2.44 6.70 -36.04
CA GLU A 202 -3.76 7.16 -36.45
C GLU A 202 -4.84 7.00 -35.38
N TYR A 203 -4.62 6.13 -34.44
CA TYR A 203 -5.53 5.82 -33.36
C TYR A 203 -5.87 7.02 -32.48
N TRP A 204 -4.87 7.78 -32.13
CA TRP A 204 -5.04 8.98 -31.32
C TRP A 204 -5.19 10.24 -32.18
N GLY A 205 -4.93 10.16 -33.46
CA GLY A 205 -4.73 11.33 -34.28
C GLY A 205 -3.56 12.17 -33.82
N GLN A 206 -2.62 11.57 -33.08
CA GLN A 206 -1.51 12.21 -32.41
C GLN A 206 -0.22 11.50 -32.73
N SER A 207 0.79 12.28 -33.05
CA SER A 207 2.14 11.79 -33.26
C SER A 207 3.06 12.19 -32.11
N LYS A 208 4.14 11.47 -31.92
CA LYS A 208 5.11 11.68 -30.83
C LYS A 208 5.62 13.10 -30.75
N TRP A 209 5.79 13.77 -31.89
CA TRP A 209 6.27 15.15 -31.95
C TRP A 209 5.24 16.20 -31.50
N GLN A 210 3.99 15.80 -31.30
CA GLN A 210 2.93 16.67 -30.77
C GLN A 210 2.83 16.62 -29.25
N MET A 211 3.65 15.80 -28.63
CA MET A 211 3.66 15.65 -27.19
C MET A 211 4.26 16.87 -26.52
N GLU A 212 3.46 17.53 -25.71
CA GLU A 212 3.91 18.55 -24.79
C GLU A 212 4.18 17.94 -23.42
N GLU A 213 5.05 18.59 -22.68
CA GLU A 213 5.28 18.21 -21.29
C GLU A 213 4.16 18.80 -20.43
N TYR A 214 3.51 17.92 -19.66
CA TYR A 214 2.50 18.31 -18.69
C TYR A 214 2.95 17.96 -17.30
N ILE A 215 2.59 18.80 -16.34
CA ILE A 215 2.85 18.54 -14.94
C ILE A 215 1.76 17.63 -14.42
N THR A 216 2.14 16.47 -13.86
CA THR A 216 1.23 15.51 -13.27
C THR A 216 1.74 15.09 -11.90
N PRO A 217 0.86 14.85 -10.91
CA PRO A 217 1.28 14.28 -9.64
C PRO A 217 1.76 12.84 -9.84
N ASP A 218 2.93 12.51 -9.31
CA ASP A 218 3.45 11.14 -9.35
C ASP A 218 2.42 10.15 -8.74
N ALA A 219 2.41 8.92 -9.24
CA ALA A 219 1.47 7.85 -8.93
C ALA A 219 0.03 8.05 -9.45
N TRP A 220 -0.30 9.22 -10.01
CA TRP A 220 -1.62 9.49 -10.57
C TRP A 220 -1.53 9.80 -12.06
N CYS A 221 -2.52 9.38 -12.79
CA CYS A 221 -2.70 9.74 -14.18
C CYS A 221 -3.81 10.77 -14.33
N VAL A 222 -3.64 11.69 -15.24
CA VAL A 222 -4.62 12.74 -15.52
C VAL A 222 -5.12 12.68 -16.96
N SER A 223 -6.29 13.25 -17.21
CA SER A 223 -6.97 13.22 -18.51
C SER A 223 -6.52 14.33 -19.47
N HIS A 224 -5.25 14.71 -19.47
CA HIS A 224 -4.74 15.62 -20.47
C HIS A 224 -5.00 15.09 -21.88
N VAL A 225 -5.45 15.95 -22.75
CA VAL A 225 -5.59 15.64 -24.18
C VAL A 225 -4.51 16.40 -24.94
N MET A 226 -3.71 15.65 -25.64
CA MET A 226 -2.64 16.18 -26.47
C MET A 226 -3.19 16.79 -27.74
N GLY A 227 -2.55 17.84 -28.20
CA GLY A 227 -2.86 18.48 -29.45
C GLY A 227 -1.60 18.86 -30.23
N MET A 228 -1.77 19.24 -31.48
CA MET A 228 -0.67 19.77 -32.28
C MET A 228 -0.23 21.14 -31.74
N ASN A 229 1.08 21.34 -31.53
CA ASN A 229 1.68 22.65 -31.25
C ASN A 229 0.98 23.45 -30.13
N GLY A 230 0.73 22.85 -28.98
CA GLY A 230 0.09 23.53 -27.86
C GLY A 230 -1.42 23.63 -27.91
N LEU A 231 -2.05 22.85 -28.78
CA LEU A 231 -3.50 22.88 -29.01
C LEU A 231 -4.22 21.74 -28.26
N GLY A 232 -3.56 21.12 -27.33
CA GLY A 232 -4.16 20.18 -26.39
C GLY A 232 -4.97 20.87 -25.29
N ALA A 233 -5.67 20.07 -24.49
CA ALA A 233 -6.40 20.55 -23.34
C ALA A 233 -5.71 20.06 -22.06
N THR A 234 -5.16 20.99 -21.30
CA THR A 234 -4.54 20.73 -20.00
C THR A 234 -5.60 20.81 -18.91
N VAL A 235 -5.86 19.70 -18.25
CA VAL A 235 -6.88 19.61 -17.19
C VAL A 235 -6.31 19.78 -15.77
N VAL A 236 -5.01 19.64 -15.63
CA VAL A 236 -4.23 19.95 -14.41
C VAL A 236 -3.11 20.89 -14.81
N GLY A 237 -2.98 22.00 -14.12
CA GLY A 237 -1.87 22.95 -14.29
C GLY A 237 -0.70 22.60 -13.35
N ALA A 238 -0.08 23.62 -12.81
CA ALA A 238 0.90 23.48 -11.72
C ALA A 238 0.22 22.97 -10.42
N PRO A 239 0.99 22.50 -9.43
CA PRO A 239 0.46 22.24 -8.09
C PRO A 239 -0.37 23.42 -7.58
N TYR A 240 -1.55 23.14 -7.07
CA TYR A 240 -2.48 24.15 -6.60
C TYR A 240 -2.23 24.43 -5.12
N SER A 241 -1.75 25.63 -4.78
CA SER A 241 -1.57 26.01 -3.37
C SER A 241 -2.92 26.26 -2.70
N THR A 242 -3.17 25.56 -1.60
CA THR A 242 -4.41 25.67 -0.81
C THR A 242 -4.32 26.72 0.28
N ASN A 243 -3.11 27.03 0.75
CA ASN A 243 -2.87 27.95 1.87
C ASN A 243 -2.36 29.33 1.43
N GLY A 244 -1.91 29.49 0.17
CA GLY A 244 -1.35 30.74 -0.35
C GLY A 244 -0.02 31.15 0.27
N ASP A 245 0.66 30.26 0.99
CA ASP A 245 1.98 30.46 1.58
C ASP A 245 3.04 30.01 0.58
N GLU A 246 3.81 30.96 0.04
CA GLU A 246 4.85 30.66 -0.96
C GLU A 246 6.10 30.02 -0.31
N ASP A 247 6.34 30.27 0.97
CA ASP A 247 7.50 29.73 1.68
C ASP A 247 7.25 28.30 2.20
N ASN A 248 6.00 27.98 2.47
CA ASN A 248 5.58 26.65 2.93
C ASN A 248 4.23 26.26 2.30
N PRO A 249 4.22 26.01 0.99
CA PRO A 249 2.98 25.72 0.28
C PRO A 249 2.39 24.38 0.68
N ASP A 250 1.08 24.36 0.83
CA ASP A 250 0.27 23.16 0.93
C ASP A 250 -0.38 22.90 -0.43
N TYR A 251 0.02 21.83 -1.10
CA TYR A 251 -0.36 21.57 -2.48
C TYR A 251 -1.51 20.56 -2.59
N ALA A 252 -2.38 20.81 -3.55
CA ALA A 252 -3.48 19.94 -3.96
C ALA A 252 -3.50 19.76 -5.48
N VAL A 253 -4.28 18.83 -5.96
CA VAL A 253 -4.57 18.67 -7.39
C VAL A 253 -5.87 19.41 -7.72
N ARG A 254 -5.78 20.37 -8.63
CA ARG A 254 -6.96 21.03 -9.20
C ARG A 254 -7.25 20.47 -10.58
N LEU A 255 -8.32 19.72 -10.69
CA LEU A 255 -8.87 19.19 -11.93
C LEU A 255 -9.84 20.21 -12.53
N THR A 256 -9.66 20.56 -13.79
CA THR A 256 -10.54 21.54 -14.47
C THR A 256 -11.05 20.96 -15.78
N ASN A 257 -12.35 21.06 -16.02
CA ASN A 257 -12.93 20.75 -17.31
C ASN A 257 -12.51 21.82 -18.31
N THR A 258 -11.70 21.46 -19.29
CA THR A 258 -11.01 22.41 -20.16
C THR A 258 -11.55 22.33 -21.59
N PRO A 259 -12.02 23.43 -22.18
CA PRO A 259 -12.40 23.46 -23.56
C PRO A 259 -11.23 23.16 -24.50
N ASN A 260 -11.51 22.42 -25.57
CA ASN A 260 -10.51 22.21 -26.61
C ASN A 260 -10.23 23.55 -27.31
N PRO A 261 -8.99 23.99 -27.41
CA PRO A 261 -8.66 25.29 -28.00
C PRO A 261 -9.13 25.48 -29.44
N PHE A 262 -9.22 24.42 -30.24
CA PHE A 262 -9.72 24.45 -31.62
C PHE A 262 -11.24 24.37 -31.74
N MET A 263 -11.85 23.74 -30.77
CA MET A 263 -13.27 23.47 -30.75
C MET A 263 -13.82 23.76 -29.37
N PRO A 264 -14.02 25.06 -29.05
CA PRO A 264 -14.39 25.48 -27.69
C PRO A 264 -15.70 24.89 -27.19
N THR A 265 -16.54 24.36 -28.09
CA THR A 265 -17.75 23.62 -27.74
C THR A 265 -17.49 22.17 -27.31
N GLN A 266 -16.25 21.70 -27.42
CA GLN A 266 -15.83 20.41 -26.90
C GLN A 266 -15.02 20.61 -25.62
N VAL A 267 -15.54 20.10 -24.54
CA VAL A 267 -14.92 20.20 -23.24
C VAL A 267 -14.29 18.85 -22.86
N VAL A 268 -13.02 18.87 -22.58
CA VAL A 268 -12.29 17.72 -22.04
C VAL A 268 -12.56 17.66 -20.54
N PRO A 269 -13.15 16.58 -20.02
CA PRO A 269 -13.38 16.43 -18.59
C PRO A 269 -12.07 16.28 -17.84
N GLY A 270 -11.91 17.07 -16.79
CA GLY A 270 -10.77 16.98 -15.88
C GLY A 270 -10.94 15.81 -14.92
N TYR A 271 -10.11 14.78 -15.01
CA TYR A 271 -10.07 13.71 -14.01
C TYR A 271 -8.65 13.19 -13.79
N MET A 272 -8.45 12.59 -12.63
CA MET A 272 -7.25 11.84 -12.29
C MET A 272 -7.63 10.45 -11.80
N THR A 273 -6.71 9.50 -11.95
CA THR A 273 -6.91 8.08 -11.65
C THR A 273 -5.60 7.42 -11.19
N LEU A 274 -5.69 6.43 -10.31
CA LEU A 274 -4.58 5.51 -10.03
C LEU A 274 -4.33 4.52 -11.18
N GLY A 275 -5.31 4.37 -12.07
CA GLY A 275 -5.18 3.60 -13.29
C GLY A 275 -4.61 4.44 -14.43
N THR A 276 -5.08 4.12 -15.62
CA THR A 276 -4.67 4.74 -16.86
C THR A 276 -5.78 5.58 -17.43
N SER A 277 -5.45 6.78 -17.87
CA SER A 277 -6.32 7.61 -18.68
C SER A 277 -6.12 7.29 -20.16
N PHE A 278 -7.19 7.24 -20.92
CA PHE A 278 -7.14 7.17 -22.36
C PHE A 278 -8.17 8.12 -22.97
N ALA A 279 -7.89 8.60 -24.17
CA ALA A 279 -8.83 9.34 -24.97
C ALA A 279 -8.66 8.97 -26.43
N SER A 280 -9.75 8.89 -27.16
CA SER A 280 -9.76 8.83 -28.62
C SER A 280 -10.60 9.97 -29.16
N ALA A 281 -10.13 10.62 -30.20
CA ALA A 281 -10.84 11.73 -30.80
C ALA A 281 -10.67 11.70 -32.32
N SER A 282 -11.71 12.08 -33.02
CA SER A 282 -11.66 12.34 -34.45
C SER A 282 -11.87 13.83 -34.69
N VAL A 283 -10.90 14.49 -35.30
CA VAL A 283 -11.08 15.88 -35.75
C VAL A 283 -12.16 16.02 -36.86
N LEU A 284 -12.51 14.92 -37.51
CA LEU A 284 -13.50 14.90 -38.58
C LEU A 284 -14.91 14.54 -38.10
N ASP A 285 -15.02 13.86 -36.97
CA ASP A 285 -16.29 13.42 -36.40
C ASP A 285 -16.21 13.41 -34.87
N LEU A 286 -16.58 14.49 -34.28
CA LEU A 286 -16.52 14.73 -32.85
C LEU A 286 -17.46 13.84 -32.02
N ASN A 287 -18.50 13.29 -32.69
CA ASN A 287 -19.39 12.33 -32.02
C ASN A 287 -18.71 10.99 -31.76
N LYS A 288 -17.53 10.77 -32.33
CA LYS A 288 -16.68 9.60 -32.10
C LYS A 288 -15.59 9.81 -31.04
N ALA A 289 -15.61 10.93 -30.34
CA ALA A 289 -14.73 11.13 -29.23
C ALA A 289 -15.12 10.22 -28.07
N ASP A 290 -14.14 9.53 -27.51
CA ASP A 290 -14.30 8.68 -26.34
C ASP A 290 -13.13 8.87 -25.38
N GLY A 291 -13.30 8.42 -24.15
CA GLY A 291 -12.24 8.47 -23.15
C GLY A 291 -12.70 7.87 -21.84
N GLY A 292 -11.76 7.52 -21.02
CA GLY A 292 -12.03 6.90 -19.74
C GLY A 292 -10.75 6.48 -19.04
N THR A 293 -10.90 5.57 -18.10
CA THR A 293 -9.78 4.98 -17.35
C THR A 293 -9.82 3.46 -17.45
N PHE A 294 -8.67 2.84 -17.22
CA PHE A 294 -8.54 1.40 -17.07
C PHE A 294 -7.36 1.07 -16.16
N GLY A 295 -7.31 -0.19 -15.71
CA GLY A 295 -6.27 -0.63 -14.79
C GLY A 295 -6.39 0.01 -13.42
N GLY A 296 -5.30 0.02 -12.72
CA GLY A 296 -5.13 0.51 -11.37
C GLY A 296 -3.76 0.13 -10.84
N VAL A 297 -3.58 0.22 -9.55
CA VAL A 297 -2.36 -0.18 -8.85
C VAL A 297 -2.55 -1.52 -8.18
N ALA A 298 -1.46 -2.29 -8.03
CA ALA A 298 -1.46 -3.50 -7.21
C ALA A 298 -1.78 -3.14 -5.76
N PHE A 299 -2.79 -3.81 -5.20
CA PHE A 299 -3.27 -3.48 -3.86
C PHE A 299 -4.02 -4.65 -3.24
N THR A 300 -3.65 -5.02 -2.01
CA THR A 300 -4.22 -6.16 -1.30
C THR A 300 -4.98 -5.77 -0.03
N GLY A 301 -5.02 -4.49 0.31
CA GLY A 301 -5.75 -3.98 1.46
C GLY A 301 -7.27 -4.04 1.27
N LYS A 302 -7.99 -4.07 2.38
CA LYS A 302 -9.46 -4.01 2.42
C LYS A 302 -9.90 -2.78 3.23
N PRO A 303 -9.70 -1.55 2.70
CA PRO A 303 -10.13 -0.34 3.39
C PRO A 303 -11.66 -0.29 3.49
N ASP A 304 -12.16 0.31 4.55
CA ASP A 304 -13.59 0.47 4.77
C ASP A 304 -14.16 1.70 4.06
N ALA A 305 -13.32 2.73 3.87
CA ALA A 305 -13.72 3.98 3.23
C ALA A 305 -12.52 4.70 2.61
N ILE A 306 -12.81 5.66 1.76
CA ILE A 306 -11.87 6.66 1.26
C ILE A 306 -12.21 7.99 1.93
N GLN A 307 -11.22 8.65 2.48
CA GLN A 307 -11.32 10.02 2.98
C GLN A 307 -10.47 10.93 2.10
N PHE A 308 -10.95 12.12 1.80
CA PHE A 308 -10.18 13.15 1.12
C PHE A 308 -10.71 14.53 1.44
N ASP A 309 -9.87 15.53 1.25
CA ASP A 309 -10.23 16.92 1.34
C ASP A 309 -10.52 17.45 -0.06
N TYR A 310 -11.57 18.28 -0.21
CA TYR A 310 -11.95 18.81 -1.50
C TYR A 310 -12.52 20.21 -1.43
N SER A 311 -12.40 20.93 -2.53
CA SER A 311 -13.25 22.07 -2.85
C SER A 311 -13.77 21.93 -4.30
N ARG A 312 -14.86 22.63 -4.60
CA ARG A 312 -15.50 22.51 -5.89
C ARG A 312 -16.11 23.84 -6.33
N SER A 313 -15.89 24.17 -7.60
CA SER A 313 -16.49 25.34 -8.23
C SER A 313 -17.12 25.02 -9.57
N HIS A 314 -18.16 25.78 -9.90
CA HIS A 314 -18.83 25.73 -11.21
C HIS A 314 -18.73 27.07 -11.92
N THR A 315 -18.65 27.00 -13.23
CA THR A 315 -18.91 28.16 -14.08
C THR A 315 -20.38 28.52 -14.01
N GLN A 316 -20.67 29.76 -13.66
CA GLN A 316 -22.04 30.25 -13.49
C GLN A 316 -22.67 30.58 -14.81
N ALA A 317 -24.00 30.46 -14.90
CA ALA A 317 -24.76 30.91 -16.05
C ALA A 317 -24.52 32.41 -16.31
N GLY A 318 -24.19 32.75 -17.56
CA GLY A 318 -23.85 34.11 -17.95
C GLY A 318 -22.36 34.47 -17.82
N ASP A 319 -21.50 33.54 -17.42
CA ASP A 319 -20.05 33.71 -17.54
C ASP A 319 -19.67 33.96 -19.00
N THR A 320 -18.77 34.91 -19.23
CA THR A 320 -18.35 35.32 -20.57
C THR A 320 -17.04 34.71 -21.03
N LEU A 321 -16.38 33.92 -20.15
CA LEU A 321 -15.16 33.21 -20.49
C LEU A 321 -15.40 32.02 -21.42
N TYR A 322 -16.61 31.45 -21.35
CA TYR A 322 -16.99 30.26 -22.11
C TYR A 322 -18.26 30.50 -22.95
N ALA A 323 -18.40 29.74 -24.02
CA ALA A 323 -19.64 29.76 -24.81
C ALA A 323 -20.82 29.23 -23.97
N ALA A 324 -21.98 29.85 -24.09
CA ALA A 324 -23.13 29.53 -23.23
C ALA A 324 -23.57 28.06 -23.32
N GLU A 325 -23.39 27.43 -24.47
CA GLU A 325 -23.76 26.03 -24.73
C GLU A 325 -22.88 25.01 -23.97
N VAL A 326 -21.70 25.41 -23.48
CA VAL A 326 -20.81 24.56 -22.71
C VAL A 326 -20.79 24.89 -21.21
N ILE A 327 -21.63 25.81 -20.77
CA ILE A 327 -21.80 26.10 -19.36
C ILE A 327 -22.78 25.08 -18.75
N ASN A 328 -22.37 24.38 -17.72
CA ASN A 328 -23.22 23.45 -16.98
C ASN A 328 -22.96 23.59 -15.48
N SER A 329 -23.67 24.51 -14.82
CA SER A 329 -23.55 24.80 -13.40
C SER A 329 -24.14 23.72 -12.49
N GLU A 330 -24.92 22.79 -13.02
CA GLU A 330 -25.58 21.71 -12.29
C GLU A 330 -24.83 20.38 -12.39
N GLU A 331 -23.75 20.32 -13.19
CA GLU A 331 -22.99 19.09 -13.38
C GLU A 331 -22.35 18.65 -12.03
N PRO A 332 -22.54 17.41 -11.58
CA PRO A 332 -21.83 16.91 -10.40
C PRO A 332 -20.35 16.61 -10.71
N ALA A 333 -19.48 16.74 -9.71
CA ALA A 333 -18.22 16.05 -9.72
C ALA A 333 -18.44 14.59 -9.28
N THR A 334 -17.55 13.69 -9.66
CA THR A 334 -17.71 12.26 -9.37
C THR A 334 -16.43 11.68 -8.77
N VAL A 335 -16.61 10.88 -7.72
CA VAL A 335 -15.55 10.02 -7.16
C VAL A 335 -15.95 8.58 -7.37
N VAL A 336 -15.06 7.81 -7.94
CA VAL A 336 -15.25 6.38 -8.21
C VAL A 336 -14.11 5.60 -7.63
N ALA A 337 -14.38 4.46 -6.99
CA ALA A 337 -13.33 3.55 -6.57
C ALA A 337 -13.75 2.10 -6.77
N TYR A 338 -12.77 1.29 -7.11
CA TYR A 338 -12.91 -0.15 -7.27
C TYR A 338 -11.75 -0.90 -6.61
N LEU A 339 -12.11 -1.96 -5.91
CA LEU A 339 -11.22 -3.04 -5.51
C LEU A 339 -11.63 -4.30 -6.26
N TRP A 340 -10.70 -4.96 -6.92
CA TRP A 340 -11.02 -6.18 -7.66
C TRP A 340 -9.94 -7.24 -7.54
N LYS A 341 -10.29 -8.44 -7.98
CA LYS A 341 -9.40 -9.58 -8.10
C LYS A 341 -9.50 -10.17 -9.50
N GLY A 342 -8.37 -10.69 -10.01
CA GLY A 342 -8.31 -11.28 -11.34
C GLY A 342 -8.18 -10.22 -12.44
N GLN A 343 -8.33 -10.63 -13.70
CA GLN A 343 -8.13 -9.79 -14.86
C GLN A 343 -9.43 -9.53 -15.62
N TYR A 344 -9.55 -8.31 -16.11
CA TYR A 344 -10.61 -7.91 -17.03
C TYR A 344 -9.98 -7.44 -18.33
N LYS A 345 -10.61 -7.81 -19.43
CA LYS A 345 -10.27 -7.35 -20.77
C LYS A 345 -11.42 -6.53 -21.30
N GLN A 346 -11.11 -5.46 -21.99
CA GLN A 346 -12.08 -4.76 -22.80
C GLN A 346 -11.93 -5.23 -24.25
N GLU A 347 -13.02 -5.63 -24.86
CA GLU A 347 -13.07 -6.04 -26.25
C GLU A 347 -13.92 -5.10 -27.07
N ALA A 348 -13.60 -4.94 -28.35
CA ALA A 348 -14.44 -4.19 -29.26
C ALA A 348 -15.80 -4.86 -29.40
N VAL A 349 -16.84 -4.02 -29.49
CA VAL A 349 -18.19 -4.50 -29.79
C VAL A 349 -18.27 -4.80 -31.29
N PRO A 350 -18.70 -5.97 -31.71
CA PRO A 350 -18.83 -6.29 -33.13
C PRO A 350 -19.71 -5.25 -33.87
N GLY A 351 -19.19 -4.73 -34.96
CA GLY A 351 -19.89 -3.71 -35.77
C GLY A 351 -19.60 -2.27 -35.40
N GLU A 352 -18.85 -2.01 -34.33
CA GLU A 352 -18.38 -0.70 -33.97
C GLU A 352 -17.26 -0.21 -34.91
N THR A 353 -17.07 1.10 -34.94
CA THR A 353 -16.05 1.72 -35.79
C THR A 353 -14.65 1.57 -35.19
N ALA A 354 -13.62 1.83 -35.98
CA ALA A 354 -12.22 1.79 -35.55
C ALA A 354 -11.90 2.68 -34.33
N TYR A 355 -12.74 3.64 -34.01
CA TYR A 355 -12.57 4.49 -32.83
C TYR A 355 -12.90 3.81 -31.52
N THR A 356 -13.65 2.73 -31.57
CA THR A 356 -13.93 1.93 -30.40
C THR A 356 -12.88 0.85 -30.17
N ASP A 357 -12.24 0.41 -31.25
CA ASP A 357 -11.22 -0.60 -31.18
C ASP A 357 -10.15 -0.29 -30.16
N PRO A 358 -9.78 0.89 -30.03
CA PRO A 358 -8.67 1.18 -29.20
C PRO A 358 -9.01 1.30 -27.74
N SER A 359 -10.21 1.49 -27.44
CA SER A 359 -10.63 1.23 -26.09
C SER A 359 -10.35 -0.22 -25.76
N THR A 360 -10.07 -1.02 -26.77
CA THR A 360 -9.69 -2.40 -26.63
C THR A 360 -8.19 -2.54 -26.38
N VAL A 361 -7.89 -3.34 -25.42
CA VAL A 361 -6.52 -3.73 -25.13
C VAL A 361 -5.93 -4.57 -26.26
N THR A 362 -6.76 -5.33 -26.95
CA THR A 362 -6.33 -6.20 -28.03
C THR A 362 -5.60 -5.46 -29.12
N MET A 363 -5.96 -4.25 -29.40
CA MET A 363 -5.27 -3.42 -30.38
C MET A 363 -3.83 -3.11 -29.99
N TYR A 364 -3.57 -3.02 -28.69
CA TYR A 364 -2.24 -2.75 -28.15
C TYR A 364 -1.60 -3.99 -27.52
N GLY A 365 -2.23 -5.14 -27.62
CA GLY A 365 -1.74 -6.40 -27.06
C GLY A 365 -1.68 -6.40 -25.53
N ARG A 366 -2.43 -5.52 -24.87
CA ARG A 366 -2.41 -5.38 -23.41
C ARG A 366 -3.70 -5.84 -22.77
N GLU A 367 -3.57 -6.59 -21.71
CA GLU A 367 -4.68 -6.91 -20.83
C GLU A 367 -4.95 -5.74 -19.89
N ARG A 368 -6.22 -5.50 -19.61
CA ARG A 368 -6.66 -4.46 -18.70
C ARG A 368 -7.38 -5.07 -17.52
N ASN A 369 -7.05 -4.56 -16.35
CA ASN A 369 -7.89 -4.74 -15.17
C ASN A 369 -8.91 -3.60 -15.15
N ILE A 370 -10.04 -3.80 -15.80
CA ILE A 370 -11.08 -2.78 -15.94
C ILE A 370 -12.35 -3.27 -15.26
N LEU A 371 -12.92 -2.42 -14.43
CA LEU A 371 -14.23 -2.64 -13.85
C LEU A 371 -15.25 -1.59 -14.24
N ASP A 372 -14.77 -0.40 -14.46
CA ASP A 372 -15.62 0.62 -14.99
C ASP A 372 -15.30 0.87 -16.44
N ILE A 373 -16.30 0.64 -17.21
CA ILE A 373 -16.11 0.71 -18.60
C ILE A 373 -17.31 1.40 -19.18
N LYS A 374 -17.43 2.60 -18.80
CA LYS A 374 -18.27 3.44 -19.60
C LYS A 374 -17.44 4.01 -20.72
N THR A 375 -17.35 3.27 -21.77
CA THR A 375 -17.08 3.86 -23.05
C THR A 375 -18.38 4.41 -23.59
N THR A 376 -18.36 5.60 -24.12
CA THR A 376 -19.52 6.19 -24.82
C THR A 376 -19.86 5.41 -26.08
N THR A 377 -19.01 4.52 -26.49
CA THR A 377 -19.00 3.78 -27.75
C THR A 377 -19.11 2.27 -27.59
N GLY A 378 -19.24 1.77 -26.39
CA GLY A 378 -19.76 0.43 -26.20
C GLY A 378 -18.76 -0.71 -26.19
N GLY A 379 -17.58 -0.54 -25.67
CA GLY A 379 -16.75 -1.70 -25.31
C GLY A 379 -17.35 -2.48 -24.15
N ALA A 380 -17.40 -3.79 -24.24
CA ALA A 380 -17.79 -4.65 -23.13
C ALA A 380 -16.55 -5.14 -22.38
N ALA A 381 -16.59 -5.11 -21.05
CA ALA A 381 -15.55 -5.79 -20.27
C ALA A 381 -15.83 -7.30 -20.27
N THR A 382 -14.84 -8.04 -20.67
CA THR A 382 -14.78 -9.47 -20.40
C THR A 382 -13.86 -9.72 -19.23
N LYS A 383 -14.13 -10.76 -18.47
CA LYS A 383 -13.36 -11.12 -17.29
C LYS A 383 -12.87 -12.56 -17.40
N SER A 384 -11.73 -12.84 -16.75
CA SER A 384 -11.34 -14.22 -16.48
C SER A 384 -12.30 -14.88 -15.47
N ASP A 385 -12.35 -16.19 -15.41
CA ASP A 385 -13.29 -16.94 -14.57
C ASP A 385 -13.16 -16.59 -13.07
N ASP A 386 -11.96 -16.18 -12.64
CA ASP A 386 -11.65 -15.79 -11.27
C ASP A 386 -11.81 -14.28 -11.02
N ALA A 387 -12.12 -13.50 -12.04
CA ALA A 387 -12.24 -12.04 -11.91
C ALA A 387 -13.49 -11.65 -11.12
N ALA A 388 -13.32 -10.81 -10.13
CA ALA A 388 -14.39 -10.35 -9.25
C ALA A 388 -14.20 -8.92 -8.78
N CYS A 389 -15.27 -8.12 -8.81
CA CYS A 389 -15.33 -6.85 -8.11
C CYS A 389 -15.52 -7.12 -6.61
N ILE A 390 -14.53 -6.77 -5.81
CA ILE A 390 -14.53 -7.02 -4.36
C ILE A 390 -15.24 -5.89 -3.62
N ALA A 391 -14.98 -4.63 -3.99
CA ALA A 391 -15.70 -3.47 -3.46
C ALA A 391 -15.75 -2.37 -4.49
N LYS A 392 -16.74 -1.50 -4.38
CA LYS A 392 -16.87 -0.34 -5.24
C LYS A 392 -17.60 0.80 -4.56
N VAL A 393 -17.43 2.00 -5.06
CA VAL A 393 -18.26 3.15 -4.76
C VAL A 393 -18.29 4.11 -5.95
N VAL A 394 -19.45 4.73 -6.14
CA VAL A 394 -19.64 5.89 -7.00
C VAL A 394 -20.31 6.97 -6.17
N LYS A 395 -19.63 8.10 -5.99
CA LYS A 395 -20.11 9.22 -5.20
C LYS A 395 -20.20 10.46 -6.08
N SER A 396 -21.41 10.98 -6.27
CA SER A 396 -21.63 12.30 -6.86
C SER A 396 -21.48 13.38 -5.77
N ILE A 397 -20.76 14.44 -6.11
CA ILE A 397 -20.58 15.63 -5.30
C ILE A 397 -21.31 16.78 -6.01
N THR A 398 -22.34 17.28 -5.39
CA THR A 398 -23.17 18.38 -5.92
C THR A 398 -22.93 19.66 -5.12
N GLY A 399 -23.24 20.79 -5.71
CA GLY A 399 -23.06 22.10 -5.09
C GLY A 399 -21.62 22.61 -5.18
N ASN A 400 -21.44 23.87 -4.79
CA ASN A 400 -20.14 24.51 -4.70
C ASN A 400 -19.60 24.44 -3.26
N VAL A 401 -18.30 24.18 -3.13
CA VAL A 401 -17.53 24.29 -1.91
C VAL A 401 -16.30 25.12 -2.25
N GLU A 402 -16.34 26.41 -1.93
CA GLU A 402 -15.32 27.35 -2.35
C GLU A 402 -14.55 27.92 -1.16
N GLY A 403 -13.28 28.24 -1.38
CA GLY A 403 -12.42 28.97 -0.47
C GLY A 403 -11.84 28.18 0.69
N LYS A 404 -12.39 27.02 1.04
CA LYS A 404 -11.86 26.13 2.08
C LYS A 404 -12.10 24.69 1.68
N LEU A 405 -11.11 23.84 1.88
CA LEU A 405 -11.28 22.40 1.68
C LEU A 405 -12.22 21.83 2.77
N GLU A 406 -13.12 20.97 2.34
CA GLU A 406 -13.97 20.18 3.23
C GLU A 406 -13.52 18.71 3.17
N THR A 407 -13.50 18.06 4.34
CA THR A 407 -13.20 16.61 4.41
C THR A 407 -14.46 15.80 4.18
N ILE A 408 -14.39 14.82 3.32
CA ILE A 408 -15.46 13.85 3.08
C ILE A 408 -14.94 12.42 3.28
N VAL A 409 -15.80 11.56 3.85
CA VAL A 409 -15.58 10.12 3.96
C VAL A 409 -16.59 9.39 3.08
N VAL A 410 -16.09 8.57 2.16
CA VAL A 410 -16.89 7.80 1.20
C VAL A 410 -16.71 6.32 1.50
N PRO A 411 -17.71 5.65 2.12
CA PRO A 411 -17.65 4.23 2.41
C PRO A 411 -17.60 3.38 1.14
N LEU A 412 -16.81 2.30 1.19
CA LEU A 412 -16.74 1.30 0.13
C LEU A 412 -17.80 0.22 0.34
N ASP A 413 -18.52 -0.13 -0.71
CA ASP A 413 -19.52 -1.20 -0.71
C ASP A 413 -18.88 -2.52 -1.14
N TYR A 414 -18.73 -3.44 -0.19
CA TYR A 414 -18.19 -4.77 -0.41
C TYR A 414 -19.26 -5.79 -0.85
N GLY A 415 -20.54 -5.44 -0.79
CA GLY A 415 -21.63 -6.34 -1.18
C GLY A 415 -21.48 -7.75 -0.57
N LYS A 416 -21.47 -8.77 -1.41
CA LYS A 416 -21.32 -10.18 -0.97
C LYS A 416 -19.95 -10.54 -0.39
N TYR A 417 -18.95 -9.69 -0.55
CA TYR A 417 -17.61 -9.92 -0.02
C TYR A 417 -17.37 -9.27 1.35
N ALA A 418 -18.39 -8.58 1.89
CA ALA A 418 -18.31 -8.00 3.23
C ALA A 418 -18.06 -9.10 4.28
N GLY A 419 -17.05 -8.89 5.12
CA GLY A 419 -16.66 -9.82 6.18
C GLY A 419 -16.03 -11.14 5.71
N THR A 420 -15.80 -11.33 4.41
CA THR A 420 -15.09 -12.51 3.89
C THR A 420 -13.58 -12.34 3.88
N ASP A 421 -12.83 -13.44 3.76
CA ASP A 421 -11.37 -13.44 3.66
C ASP A 421 -10.84 -13.18 2.24
N VAL A 422 -11.74 -12.95 1.27
CA VAL A 422 -11.34 -12.67 -0.11
C VAL A 422 -10.58 -11.35 -0.17
N GLN A 423 -9.35 -11.42 -0.67
CA GLN A 423 -8.47 -10.26 -0.84
C GLN A 423 -8.57 -9.73 -2.26
N PRO A 424 -8.57 -8.42 -2.46
CA PRO A 424 -8.32 -7.83 -3.77
C PRO A 424 -6.87 -8.04 -4.19
N ASP A 425 -6.57 -7.81 -5.45
CA ASP A 425 -5.20 -7.68 -5.97
C ASP A 425 -4.95 -6.32 -6.62
N SER A 426 -6.00 -5.52 -6.78
CA SER A 426 -5.92 -4.23 -7.47
C SER A 426 -6.92 -3.20 -6.92
N LEU A 427 -6.52 -1.93 -7.04
CA LEU A 427 -7.30 -0.75 -6.67
C LEU A 427 -7.22 0.30 -7.76
N ASN A 428 -8.36 0.92 -8.09
CA ASN A 428 -8.40 2.19 -8.82
C ASN A 428 -9.29 3.19 -8.08
N ILE A 429 -8.86 4.44 -8.06
CA ILE A 429 -9.64 5.59 -7.58
C ILE A 429 -9.63 6.63 -8.70
N ILE A 430 -10.78 7.20 -8.99
CA ILE A 430 -10.98 8.22 -10.00
C ILE A 430 -11.64 9.43 -9.34
N PHE A 431 -11.05 10.60 -9.50
CA PHE A 431 -11.65 11.88 -9.17
C PHE A 431 -11.92 12.64 -10.45
N ALA A 432 -13.14 13.06 -10.69
CA ALA A 432 -13.55 13.79 -11.88
C ALA A 432 -14.26 15.09 -11.52
N ALA A 433 -13.87 16.20 -12.17
CA ALA A 433 -14.55 17.49 -12.05
C ALA A 433 -15.91 17.51 -12.75
N SER A 434 -16.25 16.43 -13.45
CA SER A 434 -17.47 16.22 -14.21
C SER A 434 -18.26 15.00 -13.74
N ASP A 435 -19.47 14.80 -14.25
CA ASP A 435 -20.15 13.52 -14.16
C ASP A 435 -19.39 12.49 -15.00
N TYR A 436 -18.59 11.66 -14.33
CA TYR A 436 -17.74 10.64 -14.97
C TYR A 436 -18.56 9.69 -15.86
N PHE A 437 -19.79 9.38 -15.46
CA PHE A 437 -20.72 8.54 -16.23
C PHE A 437 -21.72 9.33 -17.08
N GLY A 438 -21.60 10.65 -17.08
CA GLY A 438 -22.47 11.56 -17.81
C GLY A 438 -22.27 11.54 -19.33
N GLN A 439 -23.09 12.30 -20.00
CA GLN A 439 -22.95 12.52 -21.45
C GLN A 439 -21.81 13.49 -21.73
N ARG A 440 -20.91 13.14 -22.65
CA ARG A 440 -19.75 13.98 -23.01
C ARG A 440 -20.16 15.38 -23.49
N SER A 441 -21.30 15.50 -24.14
CA SER A 441 -21.85 16.79 -24.58
C SER A 441 -22.38 17.69 -23.47
N LYS A 442 -22.36 17.22 -22.22
CA LYS A 442 -22.85 17.96 -21.06
C LYS A 442 -21.74 18.32 -20.06
N VAL A 443 -20.49 18.08 -20.41
CA VAL A 443 -19.35 18.47 -19.59
C VAL A 443 -19.28 20.00 -19.54
N GLY A 444 -19.37 20.57 -18.35
CA GLY A 444 -19.36 22.02 -18.13
C GLY A 444 -17.95 22.60 -18.16
N ALA A 445 -17.69 23.52 -19.06
CA ALA A 445 -16.40 24.21 -19.17
C ALA A 445 -16.08 25.00 -17.91
N GLY A 446 -14.85 24.91 -17.45
CA GLY A 446 -14.37 25.62 -16.26
C GLY A 446 -14.81 25.06 -14.92
N ASN A 447 -15.72 24.06 -14.89
CA ASN A 447 -16.01 23.36 -13.64
C ASN A 447 -14.75 22.72 -13.11
N ALA A 448 -14.50 22.87 -11.81
CA ALA A 448 -13.26 22.40 -11.19
C ALA A 448 -13.52 21.64 -9.89
N LEU A 449 -12.67 20.65 -9.63
CA LEU A 449 -12.58 19.89 -8.39
C LEU A 449 -11.14 19.95 -7.89
N VAL A 450 -10.95 20.45 -6.67
CA VAL A 450 -9.66 20.37 -5.96
C VAL A 450 -9.71 19.14 -5.06
N VAL A 451 -8.64 18.37 -5.02
CA VAL A 451 -8.52 17.15 -4.21
C VAL A 451 -7.19 17.16 -3.49
N ASP A 452 -7.23 16.81 -2.21
CA ASP A 452 -6.06 16.70 -1.35
C ASP A 452 -6.26 15.62 -0.28
N ASN A 453 -5.19 15.22 0.40
CA ASN A 453 -5.18 14.34 1.57
C ASN A 453 -5.98 13.04 1.40
N VAL A 454 -5.78 12.34 0.29
CA VAL A 454 -6.53 11.11 -0.04
C VAL A 454 -6.05 9.94 0.82
N LYS A 455 -6.88 9.47 1.74
CA LYS A 455 -6.56 8.41 2.70
C LYS A 455 -7.50 7.21 2.55
N LEU A 456 -6.96 6.03 2.77
CA LEU A 456 -7.73 4.80 2.94
C LEU A 456 -7.94 4.58 4.43
N LEU A 457 -9.20 4.39 4.85
CA LEU A 457 -9.57 4.19 6.25
C LEU A 457 -9.79 2.71 6.54
N TYR A 458 -9.22 2.25 7.65
CA TYR A 458 -9.34 0.89 8.16
C TYR A 458 -10.01 0.92 9.52
N TYR A 459 -11.29 0.51 9.58
CA TYR A 459 -12.02 0.53 10.84
C TYR A 459 -11.59 -0.64 11.75
N HIS A 460 -11.62 -0.37 13.05
CA HIS A 460 -11.18 -1.31 14.08
C HIS A 460 -12.04 -1.17 15.33
N ALA A 461 -13.33 -1.44 15.22
CA ALA A 461 -14.30 -1.27 16.29
C ALA A 461 -15.16 -2.52 16.50
N ILE A 462 -15.86 -2.56 17.63
CA ILE A 462 -16.94 -3.49 17.90
C ILE A 462 -18.27 -2.76 17.71
N LYS A 463 -19.19 -3.45 17.07
CA LYS A 463 -20.59 -3.07 16.91
C LYS A 463 -21.47 -4.25 17.37
N ASP A 464 -22.65 -3.96 17.88
CA ASP A 464 -23.67 -4.95 18.21
C ASP A 464 -23.16 -6.05 19.17
N ALA A 465 -22.81 -5.69 20.40
CA ALA A 465 -22.36 -6.63 21.43
C ALA A 465 -23.52 -7.17 22.27
N SER A 466 -23.46 -8.46 22.63
CA SER A 466 -24.41 -9.07 23.56
C SER A 466 -23.73 -10.09 24.47
N TYR A 467 -24.26 -10.24 25.66
CA TYR A 467 -23.87 -11.26 26.62
C TYR A 467 -25.09 -11.96 27.19
N ASN A 468 -25.08 -13.29 27.26
CA ASN A 468 -26.24 -14.12 27.65
C ASN A 468 -27.53 -13.80 26.84
N GLY A 469 -27.38 -13.37 25.57
CA GLY A 469 -28.51 -12.96 24.72
C GLY A 469 -29.04 -11.55 24.98
N ASN A 470 -28.48 -10.81 25.95
CA ASN A 470 -28.85 -9.43 26.23
C ASN A 470 -27.85 -8.48 25.52
N GLU A 471 -28.38 -7.58 24.71
CA GLU A 471 -27.59 -6.56 24.06
C GLU A 471 -27.03 -5.56 25.07
N PHE A 472 -25.82 -5.09 24.84
CA PHE A 472 -25.18 -4.03 25.61
C PHE A 472 -24.31 -3.13 24.71
N VAL A 473 -24.00 -1.93 25.20
CA VAL A 473 -23.14 -0.96 24.53
C VAL A 473 -21.96 -0.67 25.44
N PHE A 474 -20.77 -0.66 24.86
CA PHE A 474 -19.57 -0.19 25.58
C PHE A 474 -19.68 1.29 25.90
N GLY A 475 -19.21 1.69 27.07
CA GLY A 475 -19.06 3.09 27.44
C GLY A 475 -18.11 3.87 26.49
N GLU A 476 -18.05 5.19 26.66
CA GLU A 476 -17.12 6.03 25.89
C GLU A 476 -15.66 5.62 26.12
N ASP A 477 -15.35 5.14 27.32
CA ASP A 477 -14.05 4.58 27.73
C ASP A 477 -13.80 3.15 27.21
N LYS A 478 -14.69 2.61 26.37
CA LYS A 478 -14.64 1.25 25.82
C LYS A 478 -14.75 0.15 26.88
N THR A 479 -15.45 0.40 27.98
CA THR A 479 -15.67 -0.58 29.04
C THR A 479 -17.12 -1.04 29.11
N ALA A 480 -17.33 -2.26 29.69
CA ALA A 480 -18.62 -2.79 30.08
C ALA A 480 -18.48 -3.55 31.41
N ASP A 481 -19.55 -3.56 32.23
CA ASP A 481 -19.54 -4.15 33.56
C ASP A 481 -20.57 -5.31 33.67
N PHE A 482 -20.03 -6.51 33.89
CA PHE A 482 -20.73 -7.74 34.21
C PHE A 482 -20.11 -8.37 35.47
N SER A 483 -19.68 -7.53 36.43
CA SER A 483 -18.95 -7.96 37.63
C SER A 483 -19.73 -8.92 38.54
N THR A 484 -21.02 -9.06 38.31
CA THR A 484 -21.89 -10.03 39.02
C THR A 484 -22.09 -11.37 38.27
N GLU A 485 -21.52 -11.48 37.06
CA GLU A 485 -21.69 -12.66 36.19
C GLU A 485 -20.32 -13.31 35.94
N ALA A 486 -20.32 -14.67 35.94
CA ALA A 486 -19.13 -15.40 35.55
C ALA A 486 -18.92 -15.34 34.02
N TYR A 487 -17.67 -15.17 33.58
CA TYR A 487 -17.35 -15.17 32.15
C TYR A 487 -17.53 -16.56 31.53
N VAL A 488 -18.40 -16.62 30.53
CA VAL A 488 -18.60 -17.81 29.67
C VAL A 488 -18.37 -17.38 28.23
N PRO A 489 -17.26 -17.82 27.59
CA PRO A 489 -16.90 -17.35 26.23
C PRO A 489 -18.00 -17.53 25.18
N ALA A 490 -18.77 -18.65 25.24
CA ALA A 490 -19.83 -18.93 24.29
C ALA A 490 -21.05 -17.98 24.38
N ASN A 491 -21.17 -17.26 25.49
CA ASN A 491 -22.29 -16.34 25.73
C ASN A 491 -22.00 -14.91 25.24
N LEU A 492 -20.74 -14.59 24.93
CA LEU A 492 -20.34 -13.29 24.37
C LEU A 492 -20.42 -13.36 22.86
N GLN A 493 -21.18 -12.46 22.28
CA GLN A 493 -21.28 -12.26 20.85
C GLN A 493 -21.07 -10.79 20.52
N PHE A 494 -20.37 -10.51 19.43
CA PHE A 494 -20.24 -9.18 18.90
C PHE A 494 -19.91 -9.19 17.42
N THR A 495 -20.20 -8.09 16.74
CA THR A 495 -19.86 -7.85 15.35
C THR A 495 -18.66 -6.91 15.30
N LYS A 496 -17.57 -7.33 14.67
CA LYS A 496 -16.44 -6.43 14.38
C LYS A 496 -16.80 -5.50 13.24
N VAL A 497 -16.33 -4.25 13.33
CA VAL A 497 -16.32 -3.30 12.23
C VAL A 497 -14.91 -3.25 11.65
N GLY A 498 -14.81 -3.23 10.33
CA GLY A 498 -13.55 -3.27 9.61
C GLY A 498 -13.39 -4.54 8.77
N GLN A 499 -13.30 -4.37 7.45
CA GLN A 499 -13.27 -5.50 6.49
C GLN A 499 -12.04 -6.37 6.65
N GLY A 500 -10.90 -5.76 6.95
CA GLY A 500 -9.63 -6.45 7.21
C GLY A 500 -9.26 -6.53 8.70
N ALA A 501 -10.12 -6.09 9.61
CA ALA A 501 -9.81 -6.05 11.04
C ALA A 501 -9.66 -7.45 11.64
N THR A 502 -8.76 -7.58 12.61
CA THR A 502 -8.57 -8.79 13.42
C THR A 502 -8.98 -8.56 14.86
N VAL A 503 -9.37 -9.62 15.56
CA VAL A 503 -9.79 -9.54 16.97
C VAL A 503 -9.00 -10.55 17.79
N GLU A 504 -8.42 -10.07 18.87
CA GLU A 504 -7.76 -10.89 19.90
C GLU A 504 -8.53 -10.75 21.22
N GLN A 505 -8.70 -11.85 21.95
CA GLN A 505 -9.34 -11.84 23.25
C GLN A 505 -8.44 -12.48 24.29
N THR A 506 -8.32 -11.84 25.45
CA THR A 506 -7.55 -12.34 26.59
C THR A 506 -8.37 -12.16 27.86
N TYR A 507 -8.66 -13.26 28.56
CA TYR A 507 -9.34 -13.25 29.84
C TYR A 507 -8.38 -13.54 30.99
N ASN A 508 -8.39 -12.67 32.00
CA ASN A 508 -7.70 -12.87 33.25
C ASN A 508 -8.69 -13.32 34.33
N ALA A 509 -8.66 -14.60 34.67
CA ALA A 509 -9.57 -15.19 35.65
C ALA A 509 -9.41 -14.67 37.09
N GLU A 510 -8.21 -14.23 37.46
CA GLU A 510 -7.94 -13.70 38.82
C GLU A 510 -8.58 -12.33 39.02
N THR A 511 -8.58 -11.51 38.00
CA THR A 511 -9.16 -10.16 38.03
C THR A 511 -10.59 -10.11 37.48
N GLY A 512 -11.04 -11.14 36.77
CA GLY A 512 -12.31 -11.17 36.06
C GLY A 512 -12.35 -10.28 34.82
N VAL A 513 -11.20 -9.81 34.33
CA VAL A 513 -11.12 -8.86 33.22
C VAL A 513 -10.99 -9.60 31.90
N LEU A 514 -11.89 -9.38 30.97
CA LEU A 514 -11.76 -9.74 29.57
C LEU A 514 -11.30 -8.51 28.79
N THR A 515 -10.18 -8.65 28.08
CA THR A 515 -9.69 -7.65 27.15
C THR A 515 -9.94 -8.12 25.72
N ILE A 516 -10.57 -7.28 24.90
CA ILE A 516 -10.81 -7.52 23.48
C ILE A 516 -10.06 -6.44 22.71
N THR A 517 -9.08 -6.85 21.92
CA THR A 517 -8.27 -5.95 21.09
C THR A 517 -8.69 -6.11 19.64
N VAL A 518 -9.20 -5.05 19.03
CA VAL A 518 -9.53 -4.99 17.60
C VAL A 518 -8.45 -4.19 16.90
N LYS A 519 -7.79 -4.80 15.91
CA LYS A 519 -6.70 -4.20 15.15
C LYS A 519 -7.14 -3.99 13.70
N GLY A 520 -6.98 -2.79 13.18
CA GLY A 520 -7.14 -2.51 11.75
C GLY A 520 -6.09 -3.24 10.92
N GLN A 521 -6.36 -3.42 9.64
CA GLN A 521 -5.44 -4.14 8.74
C GLN A 521 -4.10 -3.42 8.59
N ASP A 522 -4.08 -2.11 8.72
CA ASP A 522 -2.92 -1.24 8.60
C ASP A 522 -2.11 -1.04 9.89
N VAL A 523 -2.48 -1.72 10.99
CA VAL A 523 -1.92 -1.49 12.35
C VAL A 523 -0.38 -1.55 12.40
N ARG A 524 0.26 -2.30 11.51
CA ARG A 524 1.72 -2.35 11.43
C ARG A 524 2.33 -0.98 11.07
N PHE A 525 1.67 -0.23 10.19
CA PHE A 525 2.13 1.07 9.69
C PHE A 525 1.43 2.25 10.39
N ASN A 526 0.28 1.99 10.99
CA ASN A 526 -0.51 2.93 11.76
C ASN A 526 -0.80 2.33 13.16
N PRO A 527 0.09 2.54 14.15
CA PRO A 527 -0.08 1.95 15.49
C PRO A 527 -1.36 2.39 16.22
N GLU A 528 -1.99 3.49 15.77
CA GLU A 528 -3.26 3.97 16.32
C GLU A 528 -4.47 3.19 15.77
N SER A 529 -4.27 2.36 14.75
CA SER A 529 -5.31 1.51 14.16
C SER A 529 -5.62 0.30 15.06
N VAL A 530 -5.89 0.58 16.33
CA VAL A 530 -6.22 -0.39 17.37
C VAL A 530 -7.23 0.18 18.34
N THR A 531 -8.23 -0.62 18.71
CA THR A 531 -9.17 -0.30 19.80
C THR A 531 -9.18 -1.44 20.81
N VAL A 532 -9.02 -1.08 22.08
CA VAL A 532 -9.06 -2.02 23.19
C VAL A 532 -10.38 -1.83 23.96
N TYR A 533 -11.12 -2.91 24.11
CA TYR A 533 -12.33 -2.98 24.91
C TYR A 533 -12.07 -3.84 26.14
N THR A 534 -12.66 -3.47 27.26
CA THR A 534 -12.53 -4.17 28.52
C THR A 534 -13.90 -4.52 29.09
N ILE A 535 -14.11 -5.78 29.47
CA ILE A 535 -15.32 -6.21 30.13
C ILE A 535 -14.93 -6.76 31.50
N GLN A 536 -15.53 -6.22 32.57
CA GLN A 536 -15.36 -6.73 33.92
C GLN A 536 -16.39 -7.83 34.18
N PHE A 537 -15.95 -9.02 34.50
CA PHE A 537 -16.75 -10.13 34.99
C PHE A 537 -16.44 -10.43 36.46
N ASP A 538 -17.22 -11.32 37.10
CA ASP A 538 -16.90 -11.80 38.44
C ASP A 538 -15.55 -12.54 38.38
N ALA A 539 -14.64 -12.14 39.27
CA ALA A 539 -13.34 -12.79 39.37
C ALA A 539 -13.53 -14.22 39.90
N VAL A 540 -12.89 -15.18 39.24
CA VAL A 540 -12.82 -16.52 39.79
C VAL A 540 -12.01 -16.44 41.08
N LYS A 541 -12.69 -16.32 42.21
CA LYS A 541 -12.04 -16.45 43.50
C LYS A 541 -11.48 -17.88 43.55
N THR A 542 -10.21 -18.04 43.22
CA THR A 542 -9.45 -19.20 43.66
C THR A 542 -9.41 -19.10 45.19
N ALA A 543 -10.52 -19.43 45.83
CA ALA A 543 -10.51 -19.75 47.23
C ALA A 543 -9.66 -21.04 47.36
N VAL A 544 -8.37 -20.90 47.45
CA VAL A 544 -7.72 -21.60 48.52
C VAL A 544 -8.30 -20.97 49.80
N ALA A 545 -9.54 -21.32 50.12
CA ALA A 545 -9.99 -21.26 51.49
C ALA A 545 -8.85 -21.96 52.21
N GLY A 546 -8.06 -21.20 52.93
CA GLY A 546 -7.08 -21.79 53.80
C GLY A 546 -7.88 -22.87 54.53
N VAL A 547 -7.52 -24.14 54.33
CA VAL A 547 -7.99 -25.21 55.18
C VAL A 547 -7.55 -24.68 56.54
N LYS A 548 -8.51 -24.06 57.28
CA LYS A 548 -8.38 -23.94 58.71
C LYS A 548 -8.19 -25.38 59.11
N ALA A 549 -6.92 -25.75 59.35
CA ALA A 549 -6.64 -26.97 60.08
C ALA A 549 -7.51 -26.82 61.33
N ASP A 550 -8.65 -27.49 61.36
CA ASP A 550 -9.36 -27.74 62.61
C ASP A 550 -8.29 -28.20 63.54
N ALA A 551 -8.21 -27.54 64.71
CA ALA A 551 -7.19 -27.81 65.70
C ALA A 551 -7.02 -29.30 65.82
N ALA A 552 -5.96 -29.84 65.27
CA ALA A 552 -5.72 -31.26 65.19
C ALA A 552 -5.71 -31.77 66.62
N ALA A 553 -6.68 -32.61 66.96
CA ALA A 553 -6.55 -33.46 68.11
C ALA A 553 -5.14 -34.02 68.05
N GLU A 554 -4.35 -33.80 69.12
CA GLU A 554 -2.94 -34.18 69.21
C GLU A 554 -2.81 -35.68 68.91
N VAL A 555 -2.65 -36.02 67.63
CA VAL A 555 -2.37 -37.37 67.19
C VAL A 555 -0.93 -37.63 67.58
N ALA A 556 -0.75 -38.48 68.55
CA ALA A 556 0.58 -38.89 68.99
C ALA A 556 1.46 -39.24 67.78
N PRO A 557 2.67 -38.70 67.68
CA PRO A 557 3.48 -38.84 66.48
C PRO A 557 3.73 -40.30 66.15
N ALA A 558 3.45 -40.71 64.91
CA ALA A 558 3.63 -42.08 64.46
C ALA A 558 5.09 -42.52 64.64
N VAL A 559 5.25 -43.68 65.19
CA VAL A 559 6.59 -44.30 65.45
C VAL A 559 6.88 -45.28 64.33
N TYR A 560 8.10 -45.18 63.76
CA TYR A 560 8.56 -46.09 62.71
C TYR A 560 9.84 -46.75 63.13
N GLY A 561 10.04 -48.00 62.80
CA GLY A 561 11.32 -48.68 62.88
C GLY A 561 12.30 -48.12 61.88
N ILE A 562 13.58 -48.44 62.05
CA ILE A 562 14.65 -48.06 61.11
C ILE A 562 14.44 -48.63 59.69
N ASP A 563 13.63 -49.72 59.61
CA ASP A 563 13.25 -50.40 58.38
C ASP A 563 12.04 -49.73 57.70
N GLY A 564 11.54 -48.59 58.26
CA GLY A 564 10.38 -47.83 57.71
C GLY A 564 9.02 -48.40 58.08
N ARG A 565 8.92 -49.45 58.82
CA ARG A 565 7.64 -50.04 59.29
C ARG A 565 7.09 -49.24 60.46
N ARG A 566 5.77 -48.95 60.41
CA ARG A 566 5.07 -48.31 61.51
C ARG A 566 4.99 -49.24 62.73
N LEU A 567 5.35 -48.73 63.86
CA LEU A 567 5.34 -49.47 65.14
C LEU A 567 4.24 -48.95 66.06
N ALA A 568 3.62 -49.81 66.86
CA ALA A 568 2.60 -49.41 67.82
C ALA A 568 3.18 -48.62 69.02
N ALA A 569 4.49 -48.81 69.35
CA ALA A 569 5.22 -48.08 70.35
C ALA A 569 6.75 -48.14 70.04
N PRO A 570 7.55 -47.22 70.61
CA PRO A 570 9.01 -47.22 70.41
C PRO A 570 9.61 -48.50 70.97
N VAL A 571 10.47 -49.17 70.18
CA VAL A 571 11.23 -50.39 70.61
C VAL A 571 12.63 -50.01 70.96
N LYS A 572 13.31 -50.91 71.72
CA LYS A 572 14.73 -50.73 72.12
C LYS A 572 15.62 -50.64 70.84
N GLY A 573 16.31 -49.50 70.68
CA GLY A 573 17.15 -49.22 69.51
C GLY A 573 16.70 -47.94 68.80
N ALA A 574 17.09 -47.78 67.51
CA ALA A 574 16.75 -46.57 66.74
C ALA A 574 15.34 -46.63 66.22
N ASN A 575 14.54 -45.61 66.50
CA ASN A 575 13.18 -45.40 66.04
C ASN A 575 13.11 -44.03 65.30
N ILE A 576 12.12 -43.83 64.44
CA ILE A 576 11.78 -42.54 63.83
C ILE A 576 10.47 -42.09 64.42
N ILE A 577 10.44 -41.00 65.16
CA ILE A 577 9.26 -40.42 65.80
C ILE A 577 9.14 -39.00 65.36
N GLY A 578 8.00 -38.66 64.73
CA GLY A 578 7.79 -37.31 64.18
C GLY A 578 8.85 -36.89 63.18
N GLY A 579 9.37 -37.81 62.37
CA GLY A 579 10.43 -37.55 61.36
C GLY A 579 11.85 -37.39 61.92
N LYS A 580 12.03 -37.56 63.24
CA LYS A 580 13.41 -37.49 63.90
C LYS A 580 13.83 -38.86 64.35
N LYS A 581 15.11 -39.20 64.21
CA LYS A 581 15.75 -40.43 64.75
C LYS A 581 15.86 -40.31 66.25
N VAL A 582 15.26 -41.22 67.00
CA VAL A 582 15.33 -41.32 68.48
C VAL A 582 15.85 -42.68 68.85
N ILE A 583 16.84 -42.73 69.70
CA ILE A 583 17.38 -43.98 70.24
C ILE A 583 16.80 -44.16 71.63
N LYS A 584 16.13 -45.29 71.87
CA LYS A 584 15.55 -45.69 73.19
C LYS A 584 16.34 -46.88 73.82
#